data_f404d315932f9e74e5a8524d158ecbef
#
_entry.id   f404d315932f9e74e5a8524d158ecbef
#
_cell.length_a   1.000
_cell.length_b   1.000
_cell.length_c   1.000
_cell.angle_alpha   90.00
_cell.angle_beta   90.00
_cell.angle_gamma   90.00
#
_symmetry.space_group_name_H-M   'P 1'
#
loop_
_entity.id
_entity.type
_entity.pdbx_description
1 polymer ?
#
loop_
_entity_poly.entity_id
_entity_poly.type
_entity_poly.pdbx_seq_one_letter_code
_entity_poly.pdbx_strand_id
1 'polypeptide(L)'
;MNLLIVTGLQKSGTSLLNRMLMGQSCVSNPFLPEGKFFWGDDPPFSPKASPCGELYQKHLGKRGHYLGESDFRASDERLLMSRVEHAKIKTPILMNKNPYNSVRIKWIKKIFPDAKVVSMFRNPHANVFSLLKKYIDHDNRGIGPENGWWGVKPKNWQEILSDNKIEQLAKQWQSVNQQILNDINDVDLLIEYSDLCANPNTYLQKIFSLWEDNYVFKEMPVCQNFDSEYKTGSRLLSKNREYQKNKELDLSMIQENKGELPPFDSKDINIIQNICSDVWIKLQITKKK
;
A
#
# COMPACT_ATOMS: atom_id res chain seq x y z
N MET A 1 -14.50 -13.48 11.80
CA MET A 1 -13.21 -13.36 11.10
C MET A 1 -12.96 -11.87 10.86
N ASN A 2 -11.84 -11.36 11.30
CA ASN A 2 -11.49 -9.95 11.22
C ASN A 2 -10.79 -9.65 9.88
N LEU A 3 -11.19 -8.61 9.17
CA LEU A 3 -10.55 -8.18 7.93
C LEU A 3 -9.62 -7.00 8.20
N LEU A 4 -8.36 -7.15 7.79
CA LEU A 4 -7.34 -6.10 7.85
C LEU A 4 -6.96 -5.65 6.44
N ILE A 5 -7.18 -4.38 6.15
CA ILE A 5 -6.76 -3.73 4.90
C ILE A 5 -5.47 -2.95 5.16
N VAL A 6 -4.39 -3.35 4.50
CA VAL A 6 -3.12 -2.62 4.52
C VAL A 6 -2.93 -1.88 3.20
N THR A 7 -2.78 -0.57 3.26
CA THR A 7 -2.68 0.28 2.08
C THR A 7 -1.66 1.42 2.24
N GLY A 8 -1.57 2.27 1.24
CA GLY A 8 -0.64 3.40 1.12
C GLY A 8 -0.05 3.45 -0.29
N LEU A 9 0.50 4.58 -0.70
CA LEU A 9 1.17 4.70 -1.99
C LEU A 9 2.27 3.64 -2.13
N GLN A 10 2.52 3.15 -3.33
CA GLN A 10 3.65 2.25 -3.57
C GLN A 10 4.95 2.86 -3.02
N LYS A 11 5.84 2.00 -2.52
CA LYS A 11 7.13 2.39 -1.93
C LYS A 11 7.04 3.14 -0.59
N SER A 12 5.85 3.22 0.01
CA SER A 12 5.65 3.78 1.36
C SER A 12 5.89 2.80 2.51
N GLY A 13 6.30 1.54 2.23
CA GLY A 13 6.58 0.55 3.27
C GLY A 13 5.50 -0.52 3.46
N THR A 14 4.42 -0.50 2.69
CA THR A 14 3.32 -1.48 2.78
C THR A 14 3.81 -2.94 2.66
N SER A 15 4.86 -3.21 1.87
CA SER A 15 5.43 -4.55 1.75
C SER A 15 6.23 -4.99 2.98
N LEU A 16 6.86 -4.04 3.70
CA LEU A 16 7.50 -4.31 4.98
C LEU A 16 6.44 -4.71 6.01
N LEU A 17 5.42 -3.86 6.18
CA LEU A 17 4.33 -4.13 7.11
C LEU A 17 3.62 -5.47 6.81
N ASN A 18 3.34 -5.74 5.52
CA ASN A 18 2.77 -7.03 5.10
C ASN A 18 3.63 -8.22 5.57
N ARG A 19 4.95 -8.13 5.45
CA ARG A 19 5.84 -9.22 5.90
C ARG A 19 5.83 -9.39 7.41
N MET A 20 5.87 -8.29 8.15
CA MET A 20 5.81 -8.31 9.61
C MET A 20 4.51 -8.99 10.09
N LEU A 21 3.39 -8.64 9.48
CA LEU A 21 2.08 -9.22 9.79
C LEU A 21 1.97 -10.68 9.35
N MET A 22 2.50 -11.04 8.18
CA MET A 22 2.53 -12.43 7.71
C MET A 22 3.38 -13.35 8.59
N GLY A 23 4.32 -12.81 9.37
CA GLY A 23 5.08 -13.55 10.37
C GLY A 23 4.28 -13.88 11.63
N GLN A 24 3.06 -13.38 11.75
CA GLN A 24 2.20 -13.60 12.92
C GLN A 24 1.26 -14.78 12.69
N SER A 25 1.14 -15.66 13.68
CA SER A 25 0.31 -16.88 13.58
C SER A 25 -1.19 -16.59 13.46
N CYS A 26 -1.61 -15.42 13.90
CA CYS A 26 -3.01 -14.97 13.84
C CYS A 26 -3.41 -14.32 12.51
N VAL A 27 -2.47 -14.10 11.58
CA VAL A 27 -2.73 -13.39 10.31
C VAL A 27 -2.50 -14.29 9.10
N SER A 28 -3.40 -14.23 8.15
CA SER A 28 -3.24 -14.83 6.82
C SER A 28 -3.48 -13.81 5.70
N ASN A 29 -2.69 -13.92 4.63
CA ASN A 29 -2.92 -13.19 3.38
C ASN A 29 -2.93 -14.17 2.20
N PRO A 30 -4.07 -14.79 1.87
CA PRO A 30 -4.18 -15.77 0.81
C PRO A 30 -4.21 -15.15 -0.59
N PHE A 31 -4.37 -13.84 -0.69
CA PHE A 31 -4.58 -13.11 -1.95
C PHE A 31 -3.27 -12.51 -2.50
N LEU A 32 -2.17 -13.21 -2.40
CA LEU A 32 -0.88 -12.79 -2.96
C LEU A 32 -0.82 -13.03 -4.48
N PRO A 33 -0.03 -12.22 -5.21
CA PRO A 33 0.68 -11.02 -4.76
C PRO A 33 -0.24 -9.79 -4.72
N GLU A 34 0.05 -8.84 -3.83
CA GLU A 34 -0.61 -7.52 -3.77
C GLU A 34 -2.15 -7.56 -3.62
N GLY A 35 -2.71 -8.62 -3.09
CA GLY A 35 -4.16 -8.80 -2.98
C GLY A 35 -4.90 -8.98 -4.31
N LYS A 36 -4.20 -9.28 -5.40
CA LYS A 36 -4.75 -9.36 -6.76
C LYS A 36 -5.94 -10.29 -6.87
N PHE A 37 -5.78 -11.52 -6.39
CA PHE A 37 -6.84 -12.54 -6.49
C PHE A 37 -8.12 -12.16 -5.72
N PHE A 38 -8.03 -11.28 -4.77
CA PHE A 38 -9.20 -10.72 -4.12
C PHE A 38 -9.93 -9.73 -5.02
N TRP A 39 -9.15 -8.86 -5.74
CA TRP A 39 -9.70 -7.75 -6.49
C TRP A 39 -9.95 -8.04 -7.96
N GLY A 40 -9.26 -9.02 -8.58
CA GLY A 40 -9.53 -9.13 -9.97
C GLY A 40 -8.73 -10.00 -10.89
N ASP A 41 -8.02 -10.99 -10.42
CA ASP A 41 -7.25 -11.87 -11.31
C ASP A 41 -7.99 -13.16 -11.70
N ASP A 42 -9.11 -13.48 -11.05
CA ASP A 42 -9.99 -14.60 -11.43
C ASP A 42 -11.24 -14.11 -12.20
N PRO A 43 -11.83 -14.94 -13.06
CA PRO A 43 -13.14 -14.63 -13.58
C PRO A 43 -14.14 -14.30 -12.46
N PRO A 44 -14.98 -13.26 -12.60
CA PRO A 44 -15.20 -12.45 -13.80
C PRO A 44 -14.22 -11.28 -14.00
N PHE A 45 -13.12 -11.23 -13.27
CA PHE A 45 -12.14 -10.16 -13.36
C PHE A 45 -11.08 -10.48 -14.41
N SER A 46 -10.71 -9.48 -15.21
CA SER A 46 -9.69 -9.65 -16.23
C SER A 46 -8.28 -9.50 -15.65
N PRO A 47 -7.36 -10.43 -15.93
CA PRO A 47 -5.95 -10.28 -15.54
C PRO A 47 -5.30 -9.01 -16.10
N LYS A 48 -5.78 -8.49 -17.22
CA LYS A 48 -5.30 -7.25 -17.85
C LYS A 48 -5.73 -6.00 -17.10
N ALA A 49 -6.76 -6.08 -16.29
CA ALA A 49 -7.28 -4.96 -15.51
C ALA A 49 -6.68 -4.94 -14.09
N SER A 50 -5.41 -5.29 -13.98
CA SER A 50 -4.70 -5.20 -12.71
C SER A 50 -4.73 -3.76 -12.17
N PRO A 51 -4.97 -3.61 -10.88
CA PRO A 51 -5.23 -4.63 -9.86
C PRO A 51 -6.69 -4.70 -9.45
N CYS A 52 -7.58 -3.98 -10.11
CA CYS A 52 -8.98 -3.87 -9.75
C CYS A 52 -9.89 -4.68 -10.66
N GLY A 53 -9.32 -5.36 -11.66
CA GLY A 53 -10.08 -6.17 -12.57
C GLY A 53 -11.21 -5.41 -13.26
N GLU A 54 -12.36 -6.04 -13.34
CA GLU A 54 -13.52 -5.46 -13.97
C GLU A 54 -14.04 -4.18 -13.29
N LEU A 55 -13.87 -4.05 -11.95
CA LEU A 55 -14.28 -2.84 -11.23
C LEU A 55 -13.53 -1.61 -11.74
N TYR A 56 -12.25 -1.75 -12.02
CA TYR A 56 -11.45 -0.69 -12.62
C TYR A 56 -11.87 -0.41 -14.06
N GLN A 57 -12.12 -1.44 -14.85
CA GLN A 57 -12.53 -1.31 -16.27
C GLN A 57 -13.87 -0.59 -16.42
N LYS A 58 -14.83 -0.77 -15.51
CA LYS A 58 -16.13 -0.08 -15.54
C LYS A 58 -16.00 1.45 -15.56
N HIS A 59 -14.90 1.97 -15.04
CA HIS A 59 -14.59 3.40 -15.10
C HIS A 59 -13.76 3.77 -16.34
N LEU A 60 -13.46 2.81 -17.21
CA LEU A 60 -12.65 3.00 -18.43
C LEU A 60 -11.31 3.71 -18.18
N GLY A 61 -10.76 3.56 -17.00
CA GLY A 61 -9.52 4.20 -16.57
C GLY A 61 -9.60 5.72 -16.39
N LYS A 62 -10.72 6.37 -16.68
CA LYS A 62 -10.85 7.84 -16.58
C LYS A 62 -10.62 8.37 -15.16
N ARG A 63 -11.12 7.64 -14.17
CA ARG A 63 -10.94 7.97 -12.74
C ARG A 63 -9.80 7.19 -12.10
N GLY A 64 -8.93 6.62 -12.87
CA GLY A 64 -7.85 5.77 -12.39
C GLY A 64 -8.34 4.58 -11.57
N HIS A 65 -7.71 4.35 -10.41
CA HIS A 65 -8.08 3.30 -9.46
C HIS A 65 -9.09 3.77 -8.40
N TYR A 66 -9.52 5.02 -8.48
CA TYR A 66 -10.41 5.62 -7.50
C TYR A 66 -11.82 4.99 -7.55
N LEU A 67 -12.29 4.60 -6.37
CA LEU A 67 -13.69 4.25 -6.10
C LEU A 67 -14.13 4.98 -4.83
N GLY A 68 -15.22 5.72 -4.93
CA GLY A 68 -15.85 6.39 -3.80
C GLY A 68 -17.06 5.62 -3.29
N GLU A 69 -17.68 6.11 -2.23
CA GLU A 69 -18.87 5.50 -1.64
C GLU A 69 -20.04 5.38 -2.66
N SER A 70 -20.18 6.36 -3.55
CA SER A 70 -21.20 6.36 -4.61
C SER A 70 -20.97 5.30 -5.69
N ASP A 71 -19.80 4.68 -5.74
CA ASP A 71 -19.48 3.61 -6.68
C ASP A 71 -19.88 2.22 -6.15
N PHE A 72 -20.39 2.16 -4.94
CA PHE A 72 -20.86 0.92 -4.32
C PHE A 72 -21.98 0.26 -5.12
N ARG A 73 -21.90 -1.05 -5.26
CA ARG A 73 -22.91 -1.92 -5.86
C ARG A 73 -23.08 -3.18 -5.02
N ALA A 74 -24.31 -3.56 -4.76
CA ALA A 74 -24.60 -4.80 -4.03
C ALA A 74 -24.07 -6.07 -4.74
N SER A 75 -23.87 -6.02 -6.07
CA SER A 75 -23.23 -7.12 -6.80
C SER A 75 -21.74 -7.25 -6.44
N ASP A 76 -21.05 -6.12 -6.30
CA ASP A 76 -19.62 -6.10 -5.96
C ASP A 76 -19.42 -6.58 -4.51
N GLU A 77 -20.29 -6.13 -3.59
CA GLU A 77 -20.33 -6.61 -2.21
C GLU A 77 -20.50 -8.13 -2.15
N ARG A 78 -21.55 -8.68 -2.77
CA ARG A 78 -21.78 -10.14 -2.77
C ARG A 78 -20.60 -10.94 -3.31
N LEU A 79 -19.97 -10.44 -4.37
CA LEU A 79 -18.81 -11.09 -4.96
C LEU A 79 -17.61 -11.09 -4.02
N LEU A 80 -17.29 -9.94 -3.43
CA LEU A 80 -16.13 -9.82 -2.54
C LEU A 80 -16.35 -10.53 -1.20
N MET A 81 -17.56 -10.51 -0.66
CA MET A 81 -17.93 -11.30 0.52
C MET A 81 -17.78 -12.80 0.26
N SER A 82 -18.29 -13.28 -0.87
CA SER A 82 -18.10 -14.68 -1.30
C SER A 82 -16.63 -15.07 -1.41
N ARG A 83 -15.75 -14.19 -1.88
CA ARG A 83 -14.31 -14.46 -1.93
C ARG A 83 -13.68 -14.59 -0.55
N VAL A 84 -14.08 -13.74 0.39
CA VAL A 84 -13.65 -13.84 1.79
C VAL A 84 -14.06 -15.18 2.39
N GLU A 85 -15.29 -15.60 2.18
CA GLU A 85 -15.81 -16.87 2.67
C GLU A 85 -15.10 -18.09 2.06
N HIS A 86 -14.89 -18.06 0.73
CA HIS A 86 -14.21 -19.15 0.00
C HIS A 86 -12.71 -19.24 0.24
N ALA A 87 -12.09 -18.21 0.79
CA ALA A 87 -10.67 -18.23 1.13
C ALA A 87 -10.29 -19.31 2.15
N LYS A 88 -11.29 -19.92 2.85
CA LYS A 88 -11.13 -21.03 3.81
C LYS A 88 -10.02 -20.78 4.82
N ILE A 89 -10.00 -19.61 5.41
CA ILE A 89 -8.92 -19.17 6.29
C ILE A 89 -9.11 -19.76 7.67
N LYS A 90 -8.01 -20.23 8.26
CA LYS A 90 -7.98 -20.80 9.60
C LYS A 90 -7.51 -19.79 10.66
N THR A 91 -6.98 -18.63 10.25
CA THR A 91 -6.51 -17.60 11.15
C THR A 91 -7.62 -16.60 11.48
N PRO A 92 -7.62 -15.99 12.68
CA PRO A 92 -8.64 -15.04 13.07
C PRO A 92 -8.63 -13.74 12.24
N ILE A 93 -7.47 -13.35 11.68
CA ILE A 93 -7.31 -12.13 10.88
C ILE A 93 -7.00 -12.51 9.43
N LEU A 94 -7.85 -12.06 8.53
CA LEU A 94 -7.63 -12.06 7.10
C LEU A 94 -7.04 -10.71 6.69
N MET A 95 -5.87 -10.70 6.06
CA MET A 95 -5.26 -9.49 5.56
C MET A 95 -5.37 -9.39 4.04
N ASN A 96 -5.70 -8.20 3.56
CA ASN A 96 -5.52 -7.80 2.18
C ASN A 96 -4.57 -6.60 2.11
N LYS A 97 -3.40 -6.77 1.51
CA LYS A 97 -2.45 -5.67 1.29
C LYS A 97 -2.44 -5.29 -0.18
N ASN A 98 -2.89 -4.07 -0.47
CA ASN A 98 -2.86 -3.54 -1.83
C ASN A 98 -2.71 -2.01 -1.81
N PRO A 99 -1.66 -1.45 -2.43
CA PRO A 99 -1.47 0.00 -2.53
C PRO A 99 -2.64 0.72 -3.21
N TYR A 100 -3.34 0.06 -4.13
CA TYR A 100 -4.46 0.66 -4.85
C TYR A 100 -5.68 0.91 -3.96
N ASN A 101 -5.75 0.26 -2.80
CA ASN A 101 -6.78 0.52 -1.80
C ASN A 101 -6.70 1.95 -1.23
N SER A 102 -5.56 2.62 -1.35
CA SER A 102 -5.36 3.99 -0.85
C SER A 102 -6.26 5.04 -1.50
N VAL A 103 -6.84 4.76 -2.64
CA VAL A 103 -7.76 5.67 -3.35
C VAL A 103 -9.19 5.14 -3.43
N ARG A 104 -9.55 4.19 -2.53
CA ARG A 104 -10.90 3.61 -2.47
C ARG A 104 -11.30 3.13 -1.06
N ILE A 105 -10.77 3.78 -0.03
CA ILE A 105 -11.01 3.41 1.37
C ILE A 105 -12.50 3.46 1.71
N LYS A 106 -13.20 4.53 1.39
CA LYS A 106 -14.64 4.68 1.64
C LYS A 106 -15.47 3.60 0.94
N TRP A 107 -15.13 3.25 -0.30
CA TRP A 107 -15.79 2.17 -1.02
C TRP A 107 -15.57 0.81 -0.32
N ILE A 108 -14.34 0.54 0.15
CA ILE A 108 -14.03 -0.67 0.92
C ILE A 108 -14.83 -0.71 2.23
N LYS A 109 -14.87 0.39 2.98
CA LYS A 109 -15.63 0.48 4.24
C LYS A 109 -17.14 0.35 4.03
N LYS A 110 -17.64 0.75 2.86
CA LYS A 110 -19.05 0.52 2.51
C LYS A 110 -19.37 -0.96 2.33
N ILE A 111 -18.43 -1.75 1.79
CA ILE A 111 -18.58 -3.19 1.59
C ILE A 111 -18.29 -3.97 2.88
N PHE A 112 -17.26 -3.55 3.61
CA PHE A 112 -16.77 -4.18 4.83
C PHE A 112 -16.71 -3.15 5.97
N PRO A 113 -17.84 -2.78 6.58
CA PRO A 113 -17.88 -1.72 7.60
C PRO A 113 -16.94 -1.98 8.79
N ASP A 114 -16.81 -3.25 9.19
CA ASP A 114 -16.00 -3.68 10.34
C ASP A 114 -14.51 -3.90 9.98
N ALA A 115 -14.14 -3.79 8.70
CA ALA A 115 -12.74 -3.95 8.29
C ALA A 115 -11.87 -2.88 8.95
N LYS A 116 -10.71 -3.29 9.49
CA LYS A 116 -9.71 -2.36 9.99
C LYS A 116 -8.79 -1.92 8.85
N VAL A 117 -8.59 -0.63 8.73
CA VAL A 117 -7.77 -0.01 7.67
C VAL A 117 -6.51 0.58 8.27
N VAL A 118 -5.37 0.04 7.88
CA VAL A 118 -4.04 0.56 8.23
C VAL A 118 -3.42 1.17 6.98
N SER A 119 -3.15 2.46 7.01
CA SER A 119 -2.56 3.19 5.90
C SER A 119 -1.14 3.62 6.20
N MET A 120 -0.25 3.40 5.23
CA MET A 120 1.16 3.76 5.32
C MET A 120 1.48 4.97 4.45
N PHE A 121 2.29 5.88 5.00
CA PHE A 121 2.90 6.96 4.25
C PHE A 121 4.40 7.06 4.52
N ARG A 122 5.11 7.79 3.68
CA ARG A 122 6.57 7.95 3.76
C ARG A 122 6.95 9.38 3.38
N ASN A 123 8.08 9.84 3.92
CA ASN A 123 8.68 11.11 3.52
C ASN A 123 8.63 11.28 1.98
N PRO A 124 8.15 12.43 1.45
CA PRO A 124 7.91 12.61 0.03
C PRO A 124 9.19 12.46 -0.80
N HIS A 125 10.33 13.01 -0.38
CA HIS A 125 11.59 12.87 -1.12
C HIS A 125 12.00 11.40 -1.26
N ALA A 126 12.01 10.66 -0.15
CA ALA A 126 12.36 9.24 -0.14
C ALA A 126 11.36 8.37 -0.92
N ASN A 127 10.07 8.71 -0.88
CA ASN A 127 9.05 7.97 -1.63
C ASN A 127 9.14 8.24 -3.13
N VAL A 128 9.25 9.52 -3.54
CA VAL A 128 9.39 9.94 -4.94
C VAL A 128 10.64 9.32 -5.56
N PHE A 129 11.77 9.33 -4.85
CA PHE A 129 12.98 8.66 -5.31
C PHE A 129 12.77 7.15 -5.53
N SER A 130 12.15 6.48 -4.59
CA SER A 130 11.85 5.05 -4.71
C SER A 130 10.87 4.73 -5.84
N LEU A 131 9.93 5.64 -6.12
CA LEU A 131 9.01 5.55 -7.25
C LEU A 131 9.75 5.76 -8.57
N LEU A 132 10.61 6.77 -8.65
CA LEU A 132 11.42 7.07 -9.84
C LEU A 132 12.30 5.89 -10.22
N LYS A 133 13.04 5.33 -9.27
CA LYS A 133 13.85 4.12 -9.51
C LYS A 133 13.00 2.99 -10.09
N LYS A 134 11.79 2.81 -9.60
CA LYS A 134 10.93 1.74 -10.08
C LYS A 134 10.32 2.06 -11.44
N TYR A 135 10.01 3.32 -11.70
CA TYR A 135 9.57 3.80 -13.01
C TYR A 135 10.62 3.50 -14.09
N ILE A 136 11.86 3.90 -13.84
CA ILE A 136 12.99 3.67 -14.75
C ILE A 136 13.26 2.17 -14.96
N ASP A 137 13.19 1.35 -13.91
CA ASP A 137 13.37 -0.10 -14.00
C ASP A 137 12.31 -0.76 -14.91
N HIS A 138 11.06 -0.31 -14.84
CA HIS A 138 10.00 -0.80 -15.72
C HIS A 138 10.18 -0.34 -17.18
N ASP A 139 10.58 0.91 -17.39
CA ASP A 139 10.81 1.48 -18.70
C ASP A 139 11.96 0.74 -19.42
N ASN A 140 13.07 0.54 -18.72
CA ASN A 140 14.23 -0.20 -19.23
C ASN A 140 13.96 -1.66 -19.60
N ARG A 141 12.89 -2.25 -19.05
CA ARG A 141 12.48 -3.63 -19.36
C ARG A 141 11.48 -3.72 -20.52
N GLY A 142 11.15 -2.60 -21.14
CA GLY A 142 10.08 -2.55 -22.15
C GLY A 142 8.68 -2.91 -21.60
N ILE A 143 8.53 -2.95 -20.26
CA ILE A 143 7.26 -3.11 -19.55
C ILE A 143 6.75 -1.72 -19.16
N GLY A 144 7.12 -0.73 -19.95
CA GLY A 144 6.90 0.68 -19.65
C GLY A 144 5.48 0.95 -19.17
N PRO A 145 5.33 1.90 -18.26
CA PRO A 145 4.02 2.22 -17.72
C PRO A 145 3.10 2.68 -18.85
N GLU A 146 1.98 2.01 -18.96
CA GLU A 146 0.94 2.37 -19.92
C GLU A 146 0.64 3.87 -19.81
N ASN A 147 0.76 4.58 -20.93
CA ASN A 147 0.58 6.04 -21.01
C ASN A 147 1.50 6.85 -20.06
N GLY A 148 2.70 6.41 -19.83
CA GLY A 148 3.67 7.14 -18.99
C GLY A 148 3.36 7.16 -17.50
N TRP A 149 2.52 6.24 -17.00
CA TRP A 149 2.13 6.14 -15.60
C TRP A 149 2.53 4.80 -14.98
N TRP A 150 3.05 4.82 -13.76
CA TRP A 150 3.29 3.63 -12.98
C TRP A 150 2.66 3.74 -11.57
N GLY A 151 1.99 2.67 -11.15
CA GLY A 151 1.43 2.56 -9.80
C GLY A 151 0.00 3.08 -9.65
N VAL A 152 -0.37 3.48 -8.43
CA VAL A 152 -1.72 3.98 -8.13
C VAL A 152 -2.06 5.18 -8.99
N LYS A 153 -3.17 5.10 -9.69
CA LYS A 153 -3.77 6.22 -10.43
C LYS A 153 -4.83 6.88 -9.55
N PRO A 154 -4.61 8.08 -9.00
CA PRO A 154 -5.65 8.83 -8.30
C PRO A 154 -6.75 9.28 -9.28
N LYS A 155 -7.82 9.88 -8.77
CA LYS A 155 -8.97 10.30 -9.58
C LYS A 155 -8.57 11.25 -10.73
N ASN A 156 -7.62 12.14 -10.47
CA ASN A 156 -7.12 13.16 -11.37
C ASN A 156 -5.80 12.79 -12.08
N TRP A 157 -5.49 11.51 -12.22
CA TRP A 157 -4.19 11.05 -12.70
C TRP A 157 -3.80 11.60 -14.07
N GLN A 158 -4.78 11.83 -14.97
CA GLN A 158 -4.52 12.37 -16.30
C GLN A 158 -4.10 13.83 -16.28
N GLU A 159 -4.58 14.61 -15.29
CA GLU A 159 -4.27 16.02 -15.12
C GLU A 159 -2.86 16.25 -14.58
N ILE A 160 -2.29 15.23 -13.93
CA ILE A 160 -0.96 15.31 -13.32
C ILE A 160 0.14 14.64 -14.15
N LEU A 161 -0.20 14.14 -15.34
CA LEU A 161 0.82 13.69 -16.29
C LEU A 161 1.76 14.86 -16.64
N SER A 162 3.06 14.58 -16.64
CA SER A 162 4.11 15.57 -16.91
C SER A 162 5.30 14.90 -17.59
N ASP A 163 5.98 15.64 -18.48
CA ASP A 163 7.27 15.22 -19.03
C ASP A 163 8.35 15.20 -17.97
N ASN A 164 8.26 16.09 -16.97
CA ASN A 164 9.09 16.03 -15.77
C ASN A 164 8.58 14.91 -14.83
N LYS A 165 9.28 13.79 -14.81
CA LYS A 165 8.88 12.62 -14.02
C LYS A 165 8.92 12.85 -12.51
N ILE A 166 9.81 13.72 -12.02
CA ILE A 166 9.86 14.06 -10.59
C ILE A 166 8.63 14.84 -10.19
N GLU A 167 8.23 15.82 -11.00
CA GLU A 167 6.99 16.57 -10.81
C GLU A 167 5.77 15.66 -10.84
N GLN A 168 5.68 14.77 -11.84
CA GLN A 168 4.59 13.79 -11.94
C GLN A 168 4.50 12.90 -10.70
N LEU A 169 5.63 12.36 -10.25
CA LEU A 169 5.67 11.47 -9.09
C LEU A 169 5.40 12.21 -7.78
N ALA A 170 5.83 13.48 -7.65
CA ALA A 170 5.49 14.33 -6.52
C ALA A 170 3.97 14.62 -6.47
N LYS A 171 3.36 14.95 -7.60
CA LYS A 171 1.90 15.14 -7.72
C LYS A 171 1.13 13.84 -7.46
N GLN A 172 1.65 12.68 -7.90
CA GLN A 172 1.09 11.38 -7.56
C GLN A 172 1.13 11.13 -6.06
N TRP A 173 2.27 11.40 -5.42
CA TRP A 173 2.42 11.29 -3.96
C TRP A 173 1.43 12.19 -3.23
N GLN A 174 1.34 13.46 -3.64
CA GLN A 174 0.42 14.44 -3.07
C GLN A 174 -1.04 13.98 -3.21
N SER A 175 -1.47 13.63 -4.43
CA SER A 175 -2.87 13.28 -4.70
C SER A 175 -3.32 12.02 -3.97
N VAL A 176 -2.48 10.98 -3.92
CA VAL A 176 -2.82 9.73 -3.22
C VAL A 176 -2.88 9.95 -1.71
N ASN A 177 -1.91 10.65 -1.13
CA ASN A 177 -1.90 10.92 0.30
C ASN A 177 -2.98 11.93 0.72
N GLN A 178 -3.32 12.89 -0.15
CA GLN A 178 -4.48 13.76 0.07
C GLN A 178 -5.78 12.96 0.07
N GLN A 179 -5.92 11.94 -0.79
CA GLN A 179 -7.10 11.06 -0.76
C GLN A 179 -7.16 10.26 0.55
N ILE A 180 -6.05 9.76 1.06
CA ILE A 180 -6.00 9.11 2.38
C ILE A 180 -6.47 10.06 3.49
N LEU A 181 -6.01 11.33 3.46
CA LEU A 181 -6.47 12.35 4.41
C LEU A 181 -7.96 12.68 4.28
N ASN A 182 -8.50 12.69 3.06
CA ASN A 182 -9.93 12.90 2.82
C ASN A 182 -10.79 11.74 3.37
N ASP A 183 -10.22 10.56 3.46
CA ASP A 183 -10.85 9.35 3.96
C ASP A 183 -10.38 9.00 5.39
N ILE A 184 -9.77 9.94 6.12
CA ILE A 184 -9.08 9.67 7.38
C ILE A 184 -9.97 9.11 8.49
N ASN A 185 -11.25 9.44 8.47
CA ASN A 185 -12.22 8.92 9.44
C ASN A 185 -12.49 7.42 9.24
N ASP A 186 -12.13 6.87 8.09
CA ASP A 186 -12.24 5.46 7.73
C ASP A 186 -10.89 4.73 7.84
N VAL A 187 -9.83 5.41 8.30
CA VAL A 187 -8.50 4.86 8.56
C VAL A 187 -8.32 4.65 10.05
N ASP A 188 -8.24 3.40 10.48
CA ASP A 188 -8.08 3.04 11.90
C ASP A 188 -6.68 3.34 12.44
N LEU A 189 -5.64 3.26 11.57
CA LEU A 189 -4.27 3.59 11.95
C LEU A 189 -3.47 4.15 10.77
N LEU A 190 -2.86 5.32 10.96
CA LEU A 190 -1.98 5.96 9.99
C LEU A 190 -0.52 5.84 10.45
N ILE A 191 0.33 5.20 9.65
CA ILE A 191 1.71 4.85 10.03
C ILE A 191 2.71 5.51 9.08
N GLU A 192 3.67 6.24 9.63
CA GLU A 192 4.84 6.67 8.89
C GLU A 192 5.87 5.53 8.79
N TYR A 193 6.48 5.39 7.60
CA TYR A 193 7.47 4.36 7.34
C TYR A 193 8.66 4.38 8.32
N SER A 194 9.22 5.56 8.60
CA SER A 194 10.35 5.72 9.53
C SER A 194 9.99 5.31 10.95
N ASP A 195 8.78 5.65 11.40
CA ASP A 195 8.31 5.28 12.74
C ASP A 195 8.11 3.77 12.87
N LEU A 196 7.55 3.13 11.83
CA LEU A 196 7.44 1.66 11.79
C LEU A 196 8.82 1.00 11.87
N CYS A 197 9.80 1.53 11.15
CA CYS A 197 11.14 1.01 11.16
C CYS A 197 11.81 1.16 12.54
N ALA A 198 11.64 2.32 13.17
CA ALA A 198 12.22 2.60 14.49
C ALA A 198 11.56 1.80 15.63
N ASN A 199 10.25 1.55 15.53
CA ASN A 199 9.45 0.96 16.61
C ASN A 199 8.49 -0.12 16.12
N PRO A 200 8.96 -1.20 15.47
CA PRO A 200 8.12 -2.20 14.83
C PRO A 200 7.13 -2.87 15.78
N ASN A 201 7.55 -3.19 17.00
CA ASN A 201 6.71 -3.88 17.98
C ASN A 201 5.59 -2.98 18.53
N THR A 202 5.86 -1.70 18.70
CA THR A 202 4.84 -0.72 19.09
C THR A 202 3.72 -0.64 18.04
N TYR A 203 4.07 -0.67 16.76
CA TYR A 203 3.08 -0.63 15.69
C TYR A 203 2.34 -1.96 15.53
N LEU A 204 3.00 -3.10 15.71
CA LEU A 204 2.30 -4.39 15.78
C LEU A 204 1.30 -4.40 16.92
N GLN A 205 1.69 -3.95 18.11
CA GLN A 205 0.78 -3.83 19.24
C GLN A 205 -0.43 -2.94 18.93
N LYS A 206 -0.20 -1.74 18.36
CA LYS A 206 -1.29 -0.83 17.95
C LYS A 206 -2.24 -1.48 16.94
N ILE A 207 -1.71 -2.23 15.97
CA ILE A 207 -2.53 -2.92 14.96
C ILE A 207 -3.39 -3.99 15.62
N PHE A 208 -2.81 -4.82 16.48
CA PHE A 208 -3.57 -5.89 17.13
C PHE A 208 -4.55 -5.38 18.19
N SER A 209 -4.32 -4.18 18.74
CA SER A 209 -5.28 -3.50 19.64
C SER A 209 -6.47 -2.86 18.91
N LEU A 210 -6.55 -2.91 17.58
CA LEU A 210 -7.72 -2.44 16.83
C LEU A 210 -8.95 -3.35 17.04
N TRP A 211 -8.76 -4.53 17.61
CA TRP A 211 -9.83 -5.44 17.99
C TRP A 211 -9.82 -5.66 19.49
N GLU A 212 -10.98 -5.99 20.05
CA GLU A 212 -11.13 -6.34 21.48
C GLU A 212 -10.46 -7.67 21.84
N ASP A 213 -10.19 -8.50 20.85
CA ASP A 213 -9.47 -9.76 21.01
C ASP A 213 -8.01 -9.51 21.40
N ASN A 214 -7.55 -10.11 22.48
CA ASN A 214 -6.17 -10.03 22.91
C ASN A 214 -5.28 -10.94 22.04
N TYR A 215 -4.91 -10.49 20.85
CA TYR A 215 -4.00 -11.22 19.99
C TYR A 215 -2.58 -11.19 20.54
N VAL A 216 -2.02 -12.37 20.76
CA VAL A 216 -0.59 -12.51 21.07
C VAL A 216 0.19 -12.46 19.77
N PHE A 217 1.18 -11.57 19.68
CA PHE A 217 2.05 -11.43 18.53
C PHE A 217 3.51 -11.75 18.89
N LYS A 218 4.25 -12.25 17.90
CA LYS A 218 5.69 -12.46 18.01
C LYS A 218 6.41 -11.13 17.83
N GLU A 219 7.22 -10.76 18.81
CA GLU A 219 8.04 -9.56 18.70
C GLU A 219 9.02 -9.64 17.53
N MET A 220 9.19 -8.51 16.86
CA MET A 220 10.17 -8.32 15.82
C MET A 220 11.46 -7.81 16.43
N PRO A 221 12.63 -8.33 16.03
CA PRO A 221 13.88 -7.75 16.46
C PRO A 221 13.96 -6.30 15.98
N VAL A 222 14.38 -5.42 16.86
CA VAL A 222 14.67 -4.02 16.51
C VAL A 222 15.92 -4.03 15.63
N CYS A 223 15.75 -3.73 14.36
CA CYS A 223 16.89 -3.53 13.46
C CYS A 223 17.40 -2.11 13.64
N GLN A 224 18.64 -1.96 14.11
CA GLN A 224 19.29 -0.65 14.24
C GLN A 224 19.81 -0.10 12.90
N ASN A 225 19.80 -0.90 11.83
CA ASN A 225 20.28 -0.52 10.51
C ASN A 225 19.26 -0.88 9.43
N PHE A 226 18.55 0.12 8.95
CA PHE A 226 17.62 0.00 7.82
C PHE A 226 18.25 0.64 6.59
N ASP A 227 19.06 -0.09 5.85
CA ASP A 227 19.61 0.42 4.59
C ASP A 227 18.57 0.43 3.47
N SER A 228 18.61 1.47 2.64
CA SER A 228 17.69 1.73 1.54
C SER A 228 17.84 0.79 0.36
N GLU A 229 18.77 -0.14 0.36
CA GLU A 229 18.85 -1.17 -0.66
C GLU A 229 17.73 -2.20 -0.51
N TYR A 230 16.55 -1.70 -0.68
CA TYR A 230 15.39 -2.51 -0.94
C TYR A 230 15.60 -3.20 -2.30
N LYS A 231 16.33 -4.29 -2.31
CA LYS A 231 16.47 -5.10 -3.52
C LYS A 231 15.12 -5.65 -3.90
N THR A 232 14.43 -4.86 -4.68
CA THR A 232 13.36 -5.13 -5.64
C THR A 232 12.25 -6.11 -5.24
N GLY A 233 11.01 -5.60 -5.25
CA GLY A 233 9.78 -6.33 -5.00
C GLY A 233 9.57 -7.63 -5.79
N SER A 234 10.21 -7.81 -6.95
CA SER A 234 10.11 -9.04 -7.73
C SER A 234 10.86 -10.24 -7.12
N ARG A 235 12.03 -10.03 -6.53
CA ARG A 235 12.74 -11.09 -5.79
C ARG A 235 12.06 -11.43 -4.46
N LEU A 236 11.39 -10.47 -3.85
CA LEU A 236 10.60 -10.68 -2.64
C LEU A 236 9.29 -11.43 -2.91
N LEU A 237 8.67 -11.23 -4.06
CA LEU A 237 7.48 -11.98 -4.46
C LEU A 237 7.80 -13.46 -4.73
N SER A 238 8.93 -13.77 -5.34
CA SER A 238 9.39 -15.15 -5.50
C SER A 238 9.78 -15.80 -4.16
N LYS A 239 10.48 -15.06 -3.29
CA LYS A 239 10.78 -15.52 -1.92
C LYS A 239 9.54 -15.59 -1.04
N ASN A 240 8.53 -14.73 -1.22
CA ASN A 240 7.27 -14.82 -0.48
C ASN A 240 6.47 -16.09 -0.83
N ARG A 241 6.59 -16.64 -2.03
CA ARG A 241 6.00 -17.95 -2.36
C ARG A 241 6.67 -19.11 -1.62
N GLU A 242 7.99 -19.08 -1.49
CA GLU A 242 8.75 -20.03 -0.66
C GLU A 242 8.50 -19.79 0.83
N TYR A 243 8.37 -18.52 1.20
CA TYR A 243 8.15 -18.05 2.54
C TYR A 243 6.81 -18.51 3.14
N GLN A 244 5.73 -18.51 2.36
CA GLN A 244 4.44 -19.07 2.79
C GLN A 244 4.52 -20.57 3.09
N LYS A 245 5.47 -21.28 2.49
CA LYS A 245 5.73 -22.70 2.79
C LYS A 245 6.48 -22.91 4.10
N ASN A 246 7.38 -22.01 4.47
CA ASN A 246 8.35 -22.22 5.54
C ASN A 246 8.10 -21.41 6.83
N LYS A 247 7.13 -20.48 6.87
CA LYS A 247 6.72 -19.68 8.05
C LYS A 247 7.82 -18.93 8.82
N GLU A 248 9.02 -18.80 8.29
CA GLU A 248 10.12 -18.08 8.94
C GLU A 248 10.39 -16.73 8.30
N LEU A 249 10.51 -15.70 9.12
CA LEU A 249 10.79 -14.32 8.70
C LEU A 249 12.30 -14.10 8.66
N ASP A 250 12.88 -13.98 7.47
CA ASP A 250 14.23 -13.46 7.34
C ASP A 250 14.21 -11.93 7.48
N LEU A 251 14.48 -11.48 8.71
CA LEU A 251 14.49 -10.06 9.07
C LEU A 251 15.81 -9.38 8.71
N SER A 252 16.82 -10.11 8.28
CA SER A 252 18.10 -9.55 7.79
C SER A 252 17.92 -8.62 6.58
N MET A 253 16.73 -8.66 5.96
CA MET A 253 16.34 -7.80 4.84
C MET A 253 15.64 -6.50 5.24
N ILE A 254 15.40 -6.25 6.53
CA ILE A 254 14.91 -4.96 7.02
C ILE A 254 16.13 -4.07 7.23
N GLN A 255 16.39 -3.20 6.28
CA GLN A 255 17.54 -2.30 6.29
C GLN A 255 17.07 -0.85 6.38
N GLU A 256 17.73 -0.07 7.25
CA GLU A 256 17.47 1.34 7.45
C GLU A 256 17.83 2.16 6.21
N ASN A 257 17.01 3.14 5.87
CA ASN A 257 17.44 4.25 5.05
C ASN A 257 18.46 5.06 5.88
N LYS A 258 19.73 4.77 5.76
CA LYS A 258 20.76 5.69 6.22
C LYS A 258 20.58 6.96 5.42
N GLY A 259 19.91 7.94 5.98
CA GLY A 259 19.68 9.31 5.56
C GLY A 259 20.43 9.91 4.35
N GLU A 260 20.88 9.07 3.43
CA GLU A 260 21.35 9.52 2.13
C GLU A 260 20.16 10.16 1.43
N LEU A 261 20.21 11.46 1.37
CA LEU A 261 19.30 12.22 0.52
C LEU A 261 19.36 11.56 -0.87
N PRO A 262 18.18 11.33 -1.48
CA PRO A 262 18.14 10.88 -2.87
C PRO A 262 19.07 11.79 -3.68
N PRO A 263 19.72 11.29 -4.73
CA PRO A 263 20.59 12.09 -5.58
C PRO A 263 19.75 13.02 -6.48
N PHE A 264 18.90 13.81 -5.84
CA PHE A 264 18.16 14.90 -6.44
C PHE A 264 19.00 16.16 -6.39
N ASP A 265 18.98 16.92 -7.44
CA ASP A 265 19.56 18.26 -7.43
C ASP A 265 18.65 19.23 -6.63
N SER A 266 19.13 20.46 -6.44
CA SER A 266 18.38 21.48 -5.67
C SER A 266 17.02 21.81 -6.31
N LYS A 267 16.92 21.72 -7.65
CA LYS A 267 15.68 21.98 -8.38
C LYS A 267 14.64 20.88 -8.10
N ASP A 268 15.07 19.63 -8.13
CA ASP A 268 14.24 18.48 -7.86
C ASP A 268 13.70 18.49 -6.42
N ILE A 269 14.59 18.81 -5.47
CA ILE A 269 14.22 18.95 -4.05
C ILE A 269 13.14 20.03 -3.89
N ASN A 270 13.32 21.20 -4.52
CA ASN A 270 12.37 22.28 -4.46
C ASN A 270 11.02 21.92 -5.10
N ILE A 271 11.02 21.20 -6.22
CA ILE A 271 9.77 20.73 -6.85
C ILE A 271 9.00 19.83 -5.88
N ILE A 272 9.65 18.83 -5.30
CA ILE A 272 9.02 17.90 -4.36
C ILE A 272 8.50 18.65 -3.13
N GLN A 273 9.30 19.56 -2.57
CA GLN A 273 8.93 20.33 -1.39
C GLN A 273 7.71 21.20 -1.65
N ASN A 274 7.72 21.96 -2.75
CA ASN A 274 6.61 22.87 -3.11
C ASN A 274 5.30 22.11 -3.33
N ILE A 275 5.35 20.91 -3.92
CA ILE A 275 4.16 20.11 -4.21
C ILE A 275 3.66 19.37 -2.97
N CYS A 276 4.56 18.83 -2.15
CA CYS A 276 4.18 17.84 -1.14
C CYS A 276 4.06 18.38 0.29
N SER A 277 4.63 19.57 0.60
CA SER A 277 4.79 20.02 1.98
C SER A 277 3.48 20.14 2.76
N ASP A 278 2.42 20.68 2.18
CA ASP A 278 1.13 20.86 2.87
C ASP A 278 0.51 19.52 3.28
N VAL A 279 0.53 18.55 2.36
CA VAL A 279 0.00 17.20 2.62
C VAL A 279 0.89 16.47 3.63
N TRP A 280 2.21 16.65 3.53
CA TRP A 280 3.16 16.07 4.48
C TRP A 280 2.91 16.57 5.90
N ILE A 281 2.77 17.88 6.09
CA ILE A 281 2.49 18.48 7.41
C ILE A 281 1.18 17.94 7.98
N LYS A 282 0.11 17.87 7.16
CA LYS A 282 -1.18 17.31 7.59
C LYS A 282 -1.07 15.86 8.03
N LEU A 283 -0.33 15.03 7.30
CA LEU A 283 -0.08 13.63 7.67
C LEU A 283 0.66 13.53 9.00
N GLN A 284 1.70 14.35 9.22
CA GLN A 284 2.47 14.37 10.47
C GLN A 284 1.63 14.78 11.68
N ILE A 285 0.69 15.70 11.51
CA ILE A 285 -0.24 16.11 12.57
C ILE A 285 -1.25 14.98 12.84
N THR A 286 -1.78 14.38 11.79
CA THR A 286 -2.85 13.37 11.89
C THR A 286 -2.37 12.07 12.53
N LYS A 287 -1.15 11.62 12.25
CA LYS A 287 -0.60 10.36 12.83
C LYS A 287 -0.41 10.42 14.35
N LYS A 288 -0.38 11.61 14.93
CA LYS A 288 -0.19 11.83 16.37
C LYS A 288 -1.50 11.71 17.18
N LYS A 289 -2.64 11.68 16.49
CA LYS A 289 -3.95 11.47 17.11
C LYS A 289 -4.27 9.99 17.24
#